data_e41824b13becb8caa2091e6b66605e9d
#
_entry.id   e41824b13becb8caa2091e6b66605e9d
#
_cell.length_a   1.000
_cell.length_b   1.000
_cell.length_c   1.000
_cell.angle_alpha   90.00
_cell.angle_beta   90.00
_cell.angle_gamma   90.00
#
_symmetry.space_group_name_H-M   'P 1'
#
loop_
_entity.id
_entity.type
_entity.pdbx_description
1 polymer ?
#
loop_
_entity_poly.entity_id
_entity_poly.type
_entity_poly.pdbx_seq_one_letter_code
_entity_poly.pdbx_strand_id
1 'polypeptide(L)'
;MSSRKKVHYVGTDPNPDNFLDDEGISRYEYVAKFYNDNCVDDFSDKLTSFFDVKKQGNTYELFQDGSELISNNPKFQKYKGKLDISFTSPPYFNREQYSQDENQSFKAYGEYEDWRDNFLKPTLTTIYEYLKNDRYILWNIADIKIGKSVYYPLEQDSIDILKELGCEYKGKLKMLMTRMVGLDPSKSGIKNAVKHNGKAYKYEPIFVFHKK
;
A
#
# COMPACT_ATOMS: atom_id res chain seq x y z
N MET A 1 -4.99 5.87 11.47
CA MET A 1 -6.22 6.34 10.79
C MET A 1 -7.04 7.15 11.77
N SER A 2 -7.66 8.22 11.31
CA SER A 2 -8.41 9.09 12.21
C SER A 2 -9.63 8.38 12.76
N SER A 3 -9.64 8.12 14.04
CA SER A 3 -10.69 7.53 14.83
C SER A 3 -12.03 8.30 14.81
N ARG A 4 -12.06 9.47 14.20
CA ARG A 4 -13.20 10.40 14.28
C ARG A 4 -14.19 10.35 13.11
N LYS A 5 -13.94 9.53 12.09
CA LYS A 5 -14.83 9.42 10.92
C LYS A 5 -15.06 7.96 10.61
N LYS A 6 -16.29 7.62 10.28
CA LYS A 6 -16.61 6.31 9.71
C LYS A 6 -15.81 6.11 8.43
N VAL A 7 -15.06 5.02 8.36
CA VAL A 7 -14.25 4.64 7.21
C VAL A 7 -14.81 3.38 6.60
N HIS A 8 -14.94 3.36 5.29
CA HIS A 8 -15.17 2.15 4.52
C HIS A 8 -13.86 1.77 3.83
N TYR A 9 -13.29 0.63 4.24
CA TYR A 9 -12.06 0.11 3.64
C TYR A 9 -12.39 -0.82 2.49
N VAL A 10 -11.71 -0.65 1.37
CA VAL A 10 -11.80 -1.53 0.21
C VAL A 10 -10.42 -2.07 -0.07
N GLY A 11 -10.28 -3.38 -0.09
CA GLY A 11 -8.99 -4.04 -0.30
C GLY A 11 -9.07 -5.20 -1.29
N THR A 12 -7.93 -5.54 -1.88
CA THR A 12 -7.78 -6.67 -2.79
C THR A 12 -6.48 -7.41 -2.52
N ASP A 13 -6.51 -8.72 -2.63
CA ASP A 13 -5.36 -9.61 -2.54
C ASP A 13 -5.67 -10.91 -3.32
N PRO A 14 -4.79 -11.37 -4.21
CA PRO A 14 -5.04 -12.61 -4.96
C PRO A 14 -4.85 -13.88 -4.15
N ASN A 15 -4.16 -13.82 -3.00
CA ASN A 15 -3.81 -15.01 -2.22
C ASN A 15 -5.02 -15.57 -1.47
N PRO A 16 -5.51 -16.79 -1.80
CA PRO A 16 -6.65 -17.41 -1.13
C PRO A 16 -6.41 -17.65 0.36
N ASP A 17 -5.17 -17.92 0.79
CA ASP A 17 -4.83 -18.19 2.19
C ASP A 17 -5.11 -17.00 3.13
N ASN A 18 -5.22 -15.79 2.57
CA ASN A 18 -5.58 -14.60 3.32
C ASN A 18 -7.09 -14.44 3.50
N PHE A 19 -7.90 -15.19 2.74
CA PHE A 19 -9.36 -15.13 2.81
C PHE A 19 -9.97 -16.25 3.65
N LEU A 20 -9.39 -17.44 3.60
CA LEU A 20 -9.83 -18.59 4.39
C LEU A 20 -8.60 -19.31 4.95
N ASP A 21 -8.55 -19.55 6.24
CA ASP A 21 -7.63 -20.50 6.87
C ASP A 21 -8.24 -21.89 6.93
N ASP A 22 -7.50 -22.85 7.51
CA ASP A 22 -7.95 -24.24 7.67
C ASP A 22 -9.23 -24.37 8.53
N GLU A 23 -9.56 -23.34 9.32
CA GLU A 23 -10.77 -23.25 10.14
C GLU A 23 -11.90 -22.47 9.44
N GLY A 24 -11.68 -22.01 8.21
CA GLY A 24 -12.62 -21.19 7.43
C GLY A 24 -12.71 -19.76 7.89
N ILE A 25 -11.70 -19.25 8.60
CA ILE A 25 -11.62 -17.87 9.10
C ILE A 25 -10.75 -17.03 8.16
N SER A 26 -11.31 -15.93 7.65
CA SER A 26 -10.55 -14.97 6.87
C SER A 26 -9.57 -14.19 7.76
N ARG A 27 -8.26 -14.28 7.46
CA ARG A 27 -7.23 -13.49 8.15
C ARG A 27 -7.49 -12.00 8.01
N TYR A 28 -7.91 -11.54 6.84
CA TYR A 28 -8.23 -10.14 6.61
C TYR A 28 -9.47 -9.70 7.38
N GLU A 29 -10.51 -10.52 7.43
CA GLU A 29 -11.68 -10.20 8.23
C GLU A 29 -11.37 -10.16 9.71
N TYR A 30 -10.55 -11.09 10.20
CA TYR A 30 -10.08 -11.07 11.58
C TYR A 30 -9.33 -9.78 11.90
N VAL A 31 -8.37 -9.37 11.05
CA VAL A 31 -7.59 -8.15 11.25
C VAL A 31 -8.47 -6.90 11.14
N ALA A 32 -9.36 -6.84 10.13
CA ALA A 32 -10.27 -5.72 9.96
C ALA A 32 -11.21 -5.58 11.16
N LYS A 33 -11.76 -6.69 11.64
CA LYS A 33 -12.62 -6.73 12.82
C LYS A 33 -11.85 -6.32 14.09
N PHE A 34 -10.63 -6.85 14.28
CA PHE A 34 -9.79 -6.48 15.41
C PHE A 34 -9.55 -4.97 15.48
N TYR A 35 -9.14 -4.35 14.37
CA TYR A 35 -8.93 -2.91 14.34
C TYR A 35 -10.22 -2.12 14.50
N ASN A 36 -11.33 -2.59 13.94
CA ASN A 36 -12.62 -1.94 14.09
C ASN A 36 -13.12 -1.99 15.54
N ASP A 37 -12.92 -3.12 16.21
CA ASP A 37 -13.38 -3.32 17.60
C ASP A 37 -12.45 -2.66 18.65
N ASN A 38 -11.16 -2.45 18.30
CA ASN A 38 -10.14 -1.93 19.20
C ASN A 38 -9.64 -0.51 18.85
N CYS A 39 -10.14 0.12 17.79
CA CYS A 39 -9.86 1.52 17.52
C CYS A 39 -10.61 2.42 18.50
N VAL A 40 -9.89 3.23 19.27
CA VAL A 40 -10.45 4.20 20.20
C VAL A 40 -10.67 5.55 19.53
N ASP A 41 -11.79 6.20 19.85
CA ASP A 41 -12.20 7.49 19.26
C ASP A 41 -11.36 8.68 19.72
N ASP A 42 -10.61 8.55 20.79
CA ASP A 42 -9.88 9.65 21.37
C ASP A 42 -8.51 9.20 21.88
N PHE A 43 -7.47 9.74 21.25
CA PHE A 43 -6.13 9.82 21.83
C PHE A 43 -6.01 11.02 22.78
N SER A 44 -7.09 11.45 23.37
CA SER A 44 -6.98 12.41 24.47
C SER A 44 -6.30 11.72 25.65
N ASP A 45 -5.39 12.42 26.31
CA ASP A 45 -4.47 12.02 27.37
C ASP A 45 -5.07 11.37 28.62
N LYS A 46 -6.26 10.83 28.51
CA LYS A 46 -6.90 10.06 29.56
C LYS A 46 -6.84 8.60 29.15
N LEU A 47 -5.94 7.87 29.76
CA LEU A 47 -6.01 6.43 30.01
C LEU A 47 -7.34 6.09 30.71
N THR A 48 -8.47 6.46 30.14
CA THR A 48 -9.77 6.09 30.63
C THR A 48 -10.10 4.71 30.09
N SER A 49 -9.88 3.76 30.96
CA SER A 49 -10.41 2.41 30.99
C SER A 49 -10.44 1.67 29.64
N PHE A 50 -9.68 0.64 29.57
CA PHE A 50 -9.71 -0.44 28.55
C PHE A 50 -11.12 -1.04 28.30
N PHE A 51 -12.16 -0.51 28.91
CA PHE A 51 -13.50 -1.11 28.93
C PHE A 51 -14.58 -0.29 28.20
N ASP A 52 -14.30 0.94 27.75
CA ASP A 52 -15.26 1.78 27.03
C ASP A 52 -14.86 2.06 25.57
N VAL A 53 -14.53 1.01 24.83
CA VAL A 53 -14.29 1.11 23.38
C VAL A 53 -15.66 1.21 22.68
N LYS A 54 -16.04 2.42 22.29
CA LYS A 54 -17.22 2.61 21.41
C LYS A 54 -16.90 2.03 20.04
N LYS A 55 -17.69 1.06 19.59
CA LYS A 55 -17.62 0.54 18.20
C LYS A 55 -17.80 1.69 17.21
N GLN A 56 -16.81 1.91 16.36
CA GLN A 56 -16.75 3.09 15.48
C GLN A 56 -17.66 3.00 14.26
N GLY A 57 -18.19 1.85 13.95
CA GLY A 57 -19.03 1.63 12.77
C GLY A 57 -18.26 1.75 11.46
N ASN A 58 -16.97 1.46 11.46
CA ASN A 58 -16.18 1.24 10.24
C ASN A 58 -16.68 -0.01 9.55
N THR A 59 -16.57 0.00 8.22
CA THR A 59 -16.94 -1.14 7.38
C THR A 59 -15.82 -1.47 6.42
N TYR A 60 -15.83 -2.67 5.86
CA TYR A 60 -14.84 -3.09 4.87
C TYR A 60 -15.47 -3.99 3.82
N GLU A 61 -14.86 -4.04 2.67
CA GLU A 61 -15.12 -5.02 1.62
C GLU A 61 -13.78 -5.49 1.03
N LEU A 62 -13.60 -6.80 0.96
CA LEU A 62 -12.38 -7.44 0.53
C LEU A 62 -12.66 -8.30 -0.70
N PHE A 63 -11.74 -8.26 -1.65
CA PHE A 63 -11.84 -8.98 -2.92
C PHE A 63 -10.64 -9.91 -3.08
N GLN A 64 -10.90 -11.17 -3.38
CA GLN A 64 -9.87 -12.15 -3.70
C GLN A 64 -9.51 -12.06 -5.19
N ASP A 65 -8.88 -10.95 -5.56
CA ASP A 65 -8.48 -10.66 -6.94
C ASP A 65 -7.13 -9.95 -6.95
N GLY A 66 -6.36 -10.10 -8.01
CA GLY A 66 -5.18 -9.27 -8.28
C GLY A 66 -5.57 -7.82 -8.53
N SER A 67 -4.77 -6.88 -8.03
CA SER A 67 -5.06 -5.45 -8.16
C SER A 67 -5.09 -4.98 -9.63
N GLU A 68 -4.37 -5.65 -10.51
CA GLU A 68 -4.33 -5.41 -11.95
C GLU A 68 -5.60 -5.89 -12.68
N LEU A 69 -6.33 -6.83 -12.09
CA LEU A 69 -7.52 -7.44 -12.68
C LEU A 69 -8.82 -7.02 -12.00
N ILE A 70 -8.75 -6.41 -10.82
CA ILE A 70 -9.91 -6.11 -9.97
C ILE A 70 -10.95 -5.23 -10.67
N SER A 71 -10.54 -4.40 -11.62
CA SER A 71 -11.47 -3.60 -12.43
C SER A 71 -12.46 -4.43 -13.25
N ASN A 72 -12.17 -5.72 -13.49
CA ASN A 72 -13.07 -6.65 -14.17
C ASN A 72 -14.13 -7.25 -13.23
N ASN A 73 -13.98 -7.10 -11.92
CA ASN A 73 -14.93 -7.63 -10.95
C ASN A 73 -16.19 -6.76 -10.88
N PRO A 74 -17.40 -7.29 -11.22
CA PRO A 74 -18.62 -6.50 -11.25
C PRO A 74 -18.98 -5.87 -9.90
N LYS A 75 -18.65 -6.55 -8.78
CA LYS A 75 -18.91 -6.01 -7.44
C LYS A 75 -18.00 -4.81 -7.11
N PHE A 76 -16.79 -4.80 -7.66
CA PHE A 76 -15.85 -3.70 -7.44
C PHE A 76 -16.20 -2.46 -8.27
N GLN A 77 -16.86 -2.61 -9.41
CA GLN A 77 -17.27 -1.51 -10.31
C GLN A 77 -18.08 -0.40 -9.60
N LYS A 78 -18.82 -0.74 -8.55
CA LYS A 78 -19.58 0.26 -7.76
C LYS A 78 -18.72 1.35 -7.12
N TYR A 79 -17.40 1.12 -6.98
CA TYR A 79 -16.45 2.05 -6.39
C TYR A 79 -15.79 3.00 -7.41
N LYS A 80 -16.02 2.80 -8.71
CA LYS A 80 -15.41 3.64 -9.76
C LYS A 80 -15.71 5.12 -9.54
N GLY A 81 -14.65 5.94 -9.42
CA GLY A 81 -14.74 7.37 -9.14
C GLY A 81 -15.29 7.73 -7.75
N LYS A 82 -15.28 6.82 -6.76
CA LYS A 82 -15.89 7.06 -5.45
C LYS A 82 -14.94 6.96 -4.27
N LEU A 83 -13.74 6.45 -4.46
CA LEU A 83 -12.75 6.32 -3.37
C LEU A 83 -12.16 7.68 -3.01
N ASP A 84 -11.94 7.91 -1.72
CA ASP A 84 -11.43 9.18 -1.20
C ASP A 84 -9.91 9.21 -1.07
N ILE A 85 -9.26 8.07 -0.97
CA ILE A 85 -7.81 7.93 -0.86
C ILE A 85 -7.40 6.53 -1.28
N SER A 86 -6.24 6.42 -1.94
CA SER A 86 -5.55 5.15 -2.10
C SER A 86 -4.23 5.19 -1.32
N PHE A 87 -4.00 4.17 -0.51
CA PHE A 87 -2.73 3.95 0.17
C PHE A 87 -2.37 2.46 0.09
N THR A 88 -1.30 2.15 -0.59
CA THR A 88 -0.86 0.76 -0.77
C THR A 88 0.64 0.65 -0.97
N SER A 89 1.15 -0.53 -0.62
CA SER A 89 2.49 -1.02 -0.95
C SER A 89 2.28 -2.27 -1.82
N PRO A 90 2.45 -2.17 -3.13
CA PRO A 90 2.29 -3.34 -4.02
C PRO A 90 3.47 -4.30 -3.85
N PRO A 91 3.37 -5.53 -4.34
CA PRO A 91 4.53 -6.41 -4.46
C PRO A 91 5.63 -5.75 -5.29
N TYR A 92 6.88 -5.81 -4.81
CA TYR A 92 8.04 -5.21 -5.49
C TYR A 92 8.62 -6.22 -6.48
N PHE A 93 8.00 -6.36 -7.64
CA PHE A 93 8.38 -7.29 -8.69
C PHE A 93 8.75 -8.68 -8.11
N ASN A 94 10.00 -9.14 -8.28
CA ASN A 94 10.46 -10.46 -7.84
C ASN A 94 11.08 -10.48 -6.43
N ARG A 95 10.99 -9.40 -5.66
CA ARG A 95 11.64 -9.30 -4.35
C ARG A 95 10.88 -10.02 -3.24
N GLU A 96 9.59 -10.12 -3.36
CA GLU A 96 8.72 -10.66 -2.32
C GLU A 96 7.98 -11.88 -2.85
N GLN A 97 8.21 -13.02 -2.19
CA GLN A 97 7.54 -14.28 -2.47
C GLN A 97 6.61 -14.59 -1.30
N TYR A 98 5.35 -14.18 -1.42
CA TYR A 98 4.38 -14.33 -0.33
C TYR A 98 3.79 -15.75 -0.24
N SER A 99 3.75 -16.50 -1.34
CA SER A 99 3.26 -17.87 -1.39
C SER A 99 3.84 -18.65 -2.56
N GLN A 100 3.50 -19.93 -2.67
CA GLN A 100 3.80 -20.76 -3.85
C GLN A 100 2.75 -20.64 -4.95
N ASP A 101 1.74 -19.80 -4.77
CA ASP A 101 0.63 -19.62 -5.69
C ASP A 101 1.09 -19.01 -7.03
N GLU A 102 0.60 -19.57 -8.14
CA GLU A 102 0.88 -19.09 -9.49
C GLU A 102 0.28 -17.70 -9.78
N ASN A 103 -0.69 -17.27 -9.00
CA ASN A 103 -1.34 -15.95 -9.11
C ASN A 103 -0.49 -14.79 -8.56
N GLN A 104 0.73 -15.05 -8.08
CA GLN A 104 1.63 -13.97 -7.68
C GLN A 104 2.15 -13.21 -8.88
N SER A 105 2.12 -11.87 -8.78
CA SER A 105 2.46 -11.00 -9.90
C SER A 105 3.82 -11.31 -10.55
N PHE A 106 4.84 -11.67 -9.76
CA PHE A 106 6.16 -12.00 -10.31
C PHE A 106 6.21 -13.36 -11.01
N LYS A 107 5.29 -14.29 -10.70
CA LYS A 107 5.16 -15.57 -11.40
C LYS A 107 4.33 -15.43 -12.66
N ALA A 108 3.24 -14.67 -12.58
CA ALA A 108 2.39 -14.37 -13.73
C ALA A 108 3.12 -13.53 -14.78
N TYR A 109 4.02 -12.63 -14.34
CA TYR A 109 4.77 -11.69 -15.18
C TYR A 109 6.27 -11.81 -14.88
N GLY A 110 6.95 -12.77 -15.51
CA GLY A 110 8.32 -13.19 -15.18
C GLY A 110 9.41 -12.16 -15.48
N GLU A 111 9.23 -11.36 -16.52
CA GLU A 111 10.16 -10.29 -16.92
C GLU A 111 9.70 -8.94 -16.39
N TYR A 112 10.65 -8.04 -16.13
CA TYR A 112 10.34 -6.74 -15.51
C TYR A 112 9.42 -5.86 -16.37
N GLU A 113 9.69 -5.80 -17.67
CA GLU A 113 8.88 -5.04 -18.62
C GLU A 113 7.45 -5.58 -18.69
N ASP A 114 7.29 -6.90 -18.68
CA ASP A 114 5.99 -7.56 -18.67
C ASP A 114 5.25 -7.26 -17.36
N TRP A 115 5.92 -7.36 -16.22
CA TRP A 115 5.37 -6.99 -14.92
C TRP A 115 4.97 -5.50 -14.85
N ARG A 116 5.80 -4.59 -15.38
CA ARG A 116 5.49 -3.17 -15.45
C ARG A 116 4.22 -2.92 -16.27
N ASP A 117 4.12 -3.53 -17.46
CA ASP A 117 3.06 -3.23 -18.42
C ASP A 117 1.74 -3.95 -18.09
N ASN A 118 1.79 -5.15 -17.50
CA ASN A 118 0.63 -6.00 -17.25
C ASN A 118 0.22 -6.11 -15.78
N PHE A 119 1.06 -5.68 -14.84
CA PHE A 119 0.71 -5.58 -13.41
C PHE A 119 0.74 -4.13 -12.91
N LEU A 120 1.88 -3.44 -12.99
CA LEU A 120 2.06 -2.12 -12.38
C LEU A 120 1.15 -1.08 -13.03
N LYS A 121 1.17 -0.99 -14.36
CA LYS A 121 0.37 0.00 -15.11
C LYS A 121 -1.13 -0.22 -14.97
N PRO A 122 -1.69 -1.43 -15.11
CA PRO A 122 -3.11 -1.67 -14.86
C PRO A 122 -3.53 -1.40 -13.42
N THR A 123 -2.71 -1.76 -12.42
CA THR A 123 -2.97 -1.45 -11.01
C THR A 123 -3.08 0.06 -10.78
N LEU A 124 -2.10 0.85 -11.26
CA LEU A 124 -2.10 2.30 -11.12
C LEU A 124 -3.25 2.96 -11.89
N THR A 125 -3.60 2.41 -13.05
CA THR A 125 -4.76 2.87 -13.84
C THR A 125 -6.06 2.65 -13.07
N THR A 126 -6.24 1.46 -12.48
CA THR A 126 -7.40 1.16 -11.64
C THR A 126 -7.47 2.11 -10.44
N ILE A 127 -6.39 2.31 -9.72
CA ILE A 127 -6.34 3.27 -8.61
C ILE A 127 -6.76 4.66 -9.07
N TYR A 128 -6.23 5.13 -10.19
CA TYR A 128 -6.58 6.44 -10.75
C TYR A 128 -8.06 6.54 -11.11
N GLU A 129 -8.62 5.57 -11.82
CA GLU A 129 -10.02 5.59 -12.25
C GLU A 129 -11.02 5.50 -11.09
N TYR A 130 -10.67 4.76 -10.04
CA TYR A 130 -11.56 4.55 -8.91
C TYR A 130 -11.51 5.65 -7.85
N LEU A 131 -10.44 6.45 -7.86
CA LEU A 131 -10.31 7.62 -7.00
C LEU A 131 -11.19 8.77 -7.52
N LYS A 132 -11.85 9.50 -6.62
CA LYS A 132 -12.50 10.79 -6.95
C LYS A 132 -11.48 11.81 -7.43
N ASN A 133 -11.95 12.82 -8.18
CA ASN A 133 -11.11 13.99 -8.44
C ASN A 133 -10.80 14.75 -7.15
N ASP A 134 -9.73 15.51 -7.16
CA ASP A 134 -9.21 16.26 -6.01
C ASP A 134 -8.89 15.36 -4.80
N ARG A 135 -8.29 14.20 -5.08
CA ARG A 135 -7.89 13.21 -4.07
C ARG A 135 -6.45 12.74 -4.29
N TYR A 136 -5.94 12.00 -3.30
CA TYR A 136 -4.53 11.64 -3.24
C TYR A 136 -4.31 10.14 -3.33
N ILE A 137 -3.23 9.79 -4.04
CA ILE A 137 -2.64 8.45 -4.06
C ILE A 137 -1.36 8.49 -3.23
N LEU A 138 -1.26 7.61 -2.26
CA LEU A 138 -0.07 7.35 -1.46
C LEU A 138 0.49 6.00 -1.89
N TRP A 139 1.61 6.02 -2.59
CA TRP A 139 2.21 4.85 -3.23
C TRP A 139 3.55 4.52 -2.59
N ASN A 140 3.59 3.42 -1.83
CA ASN A 140 4.83 2.97 -1.18
C ASN A 140 5.52 1.94 -2.07
N ILE A 141 6.63 2.31 -2.68
CA ILE A 141 7.45 1.44 -3.53
C ILE A 141 8.90 1.91 -3.49
N ALA A 142 9.84 1.00 -3.69
CA ALA A 142 11.26 1.31 -3.79
C ALA A 142 11.90 0.55 -4.95
N ASP A 143 12.92 1.15 -5.54
CA ASP A 143 13.71 0.51 -6.60
C ASP A 143 14.38 -0.76 -6.09
N ILE A 144 14.53 -1.72 -6.98
CA ILE A 144 15.25 -2.95 -6.72
C ILE A 144 16.63 -2.87 -7.36
N LYS A 145 17.64 -3.22 -6.55
CA LYS A 145 19.01 -3.38 -7.02
C LYS A 145 19.52 -4.76 -6.60
N ILE A 146 19.91 -5.56 -7.58
CA ILE A 146 20.47 -6.90 -7.37
C ILE A 146 21.96 -6.87 -7.79
N GLY A 147 22.84 -7.02 -6.80
CA GLY A 147 24.27 -6.91 -7.02
C GLY A 147 24.70 -5.57 -7.59
N LYS A 148 25.61 -5.56 -8.55
CA LYS A 148 26.13 -4.33 -9.19
C LYS A 148 25.51 -4.04 -10.54
N SER A 149 24.83 -4.98 -11.16
CA SER A 149 24.47 -4.96 -12.59
C SER A 149 22.97 -4.89 -12.87
N VAL A 150 22.11 -5.31 -11.95
CA VAL A 150 20.66 -5.33 -12.18
C VAL A 150 20.00 -4.24 -11.38
N TYR A 151 19.22 -3.40 -12.08
CA TYR A 151 18.48 -2.30 -11.49
C TYR A 151 17.10 -2.20 -12.14
N TYR A 152 16.07 -2.22 -11.31
CA TYR A 152 14.69 -2.04 -11.73
C TYR A 152 14.15 -0.72 -11.16
N PRO A 153 13.78 0.26 -12.01
CA PRO A 153 13.42 1.62 -11.63
C PRO A 153 11.94 1.75 -11.25
N LEU A 154 11.45 0.94 -10.30
CA LEU A 154 10.05 0.91 -9.89
C LEU A 154 9.52 2.28 -9.45
N GLU A 155 10.37 3.07 -8.78
CA GLU A 155 10.03 4.43 -8.33
C GLU A 155 9.72 5.34 -9.53
N GLN A 156 10.62 5.35 -10.53
CA GLN A 156 10.48 6.22 -11.69
C GLN A 156 9.33 5.77 -12.60
N ASP A 157 9.20 4.48 -12.86
CA ASP A 157 8.12 3.93 -13.68
C ASP A 157 6.74 4.25 -13.09
N SER A 158 6.60 4.12 -11.76
CA SER A 158 5.35 4.51 -11.07
C SER A 158 5.04 6.00 -11.21
N ILE A 159 6.07 6.86 -11.12
CA ILE A 159 5.92 8.31 -11.29
C ILE A 159 5.46 8.63 -12.72
N ASP A 160 6.09 8.03 -13.70
CA ASP A 160 5.80 8.31 -15.10
C ASP A 160 4.40 7.84 -15.49
N ILE A 161 4.01 6.63 -15.10
CA ILE A 161 2.66 6.10 -15.32
C ILE A 161 1.59 7.02 -14.71
N LEU A 162 1.74 7.42 -13.44
CA LEU A 162 0.74 8.27 -12.78
C LEU A 162 0.70 9.69 -13.37
N LYS A 163 1.82 10.23 -13.85
CA LYS A 163 1.85 11.49 -14.58
C LYS A 163 1.18 11.39 -15.95
N GLU A 164 1.39 10.30 -16.69
CA GLU A 164 0.71 10.04 -17.96
C GLU A 164 -0.81 9.96 -17.77
N LEU A 165 -1.29 9.40 -16.66
CA LEU A 165 -2.70 9.37 -16.29
C LEU A 165 -3.27 10.74 -15.87
N GLY A 166 -2.43 11.77 -15.70
CA GLY A 166 -2.83 13.12 -15.33
C GLY A 166 -2.68 13.49 -13.86
N CYS A 167 -2.04 12.65 -13.06
CA CYS A 167 -1.73 12.98 -11.68
C CYS A 167 -0.60 14.01 -11.56
N GLU A 168 -0.73 14.90 -10.59
CA GLU A 168 0.35 15.79 -10.18
C GLU A 168 1.20 15.15 -9.08
N TYR A 169 2.50 14.99 -9.33
CA TYR A 169 3.43 14.50 -8.32
C TYR A 169 3.72 15.58 -7.27
N LYS A 170 3.41 15.32 -6.01
CA LYS A 170 3.56 16.27 -4.88
C LYS A 170 4.83 16.04 -4.05
N GLY A 171 5.63 15.03 -4.38
CA GLY A 171 6.83 14.67 -3.62
C GLY A 171 6.68 13.35 -2.87
N LYS A 172 7.53 13.13 -1.89
CA LYS A 172 7.52 11.88 -1.12
C LYS A 172 7.61 12.10 0.39
N LEU A 173 6.89 11.29 1.13
CA LEU A 173 7.01 11.11 2.56
C LEU A 173 8.09 10.05 2.85
N LYS A 174 8.63 10.07 4.06
CA LYS A 174 9.63 9.10 4.52
C LYS A 174 9.05 8.30 5.66
N MET A 175 8.67 7.05 5.40
CA MET A 175 8.24 6.12 6.44
C MET A 175 9.48 5.60 7.16
N LEU A 176 9.69 6.07 8.39
CA LEU A 176 10.86 5.65 9.17
C LEU A 176 10.74 4.18 9.56
N MET A 177 11.78 3.42 9.23
CA MET A 177 11.88 1.99 9.49
C MET A 177 12.87 1.73 10.64
N THR A 178 13.82 0.85 10.42
CA THR A 178 14.80 0.45 11.43
C THR A 178 15.79 1.55 11.75
N ARG A 179 16.05 1.77 13.04
CA ARG A 179 17.12 2.64 13.53
C ARG A 179 18.49 2.07 13.15
N MET A 180 19.34 2.94 12.63
CA MET A 180 20.71 2.61 12.26
C MET A 180 21.67 3.07 13.38
N VAL A 181 22.12 2.14 14.20
CA VAL A 181 23.01 2.46 15.32
C VAL A 181 24.45 2.61 14.81
N GLY A 182 25.14 3.66 15.25
CA GLY A 182 26.56 3.89 14.91
C GLY A 182 26.83 4.36 13.47
N LEU A 183 25.80 4.64 12.66
CA LEU A 183 25.94 5.12 11.30
C LEU A 183 25.51 6.58 11.17
N ASP A 184 26.26 7.33 10.35
CA ASP A 184 25.89 8.68 9.92
C ASP A 184 25.29 8.59 8.51
N PRO A 185 24.00 8.90 8.33
CA PRO A 185 23.36 8.84 7.01
C PRO A 185 24.03 9.73 5.96
N SER A 186 24.66 10.83 6.37
CA SER A 186 25.35 11.75 5.46
C SER A 186 26.67 11.19 4.91
N LYS A 187 27.22 10.18 5.57
CA LYS A 187 28.53 9.58 5.24
C LYS A 187 28.43 8.14 4.75
N SER A 188 27.28 7.50 4.94
CA SER A 188 27.15 6.05 4.73
C SER A 188 26.95 5.63 3.27
N GLY A 189 26.61 6.56 2.37
CA GLY A 189 26.22 6.21 0.99
C GLY A 189 24.99 5.30 0.88
N ILE A 190 24.32 5.07 2.00
CA ILE A 190 23.14 4.18 2.06
C ILE A 190 21.94 4.92 1.47
N LYS A 191 21.40 4.39 0.39
CA LYS A 191 20.13 4.87 -0.18
C LYS A 191 19.01 4.77 0.88
N ASN A 192 18.13 5.76 0.91
CA ASN A 192 16.99 5.81 1.84
C ASN A 192 17.38 5.82 3.33
N ALA A 193 18.42 6.58 3.69
CA ALA A 193 18.79 6.87 5.07
C ALA A 193 18.52 8.34 5.40
N VAL A 194 18.09 8.61 6.63
CA VAL A 194 17.76 9.96 7.10
C VAL A 194 18.10 10.12 8.57
N LYS A 195 18.47 11.35 8.96
CA LYS A 195 18.61 11.74 10.36
C LYS A 195 17.30 12.35 10.86
N HIS A 196 16.77 11.81 11.93
CA HIS A 196 15.56 12.33 12.60
C HIS A 196 15.78 12.35 14.11
N ASN A 197 15.55 13.51 14.74
CA ASN A 197 15.79 13.71 16.18
C ASN A 197 17.19 13.23 16.64
N GLY A 198 18.23 13.56 15.87
CA GLY A 198 19.61 13.18 16.18
C GLY A 198 19.98 11.71 15.92
N LYS A 199 19.04 10.87 15.50
CA LYS A 199 19.23 9.44 15.26
C LYS A 199 19.12 9.12 13.76
N ALA A 200 19.90 8.15 13.30
CA ALA A 200 19.84 7.66 11.92
C ALA A 200 18.79 6.57 11.75
N TYR A 201 18.04 6.63 10.65
CA TYR A 201 17.01 5.66 10.29
C TYR A 201 17.10 5.29 8.82
N LYS A 202 16.80 4.05 8.50
CA LYS A 202 16.31 3.70 7.16
C LYS A 202 14.88 4.17 7.01
N TYR A 203 14.50 4.54 5.79
CA TYR A 203 13.11 4.86 5.49
C TYR A 203 12.68 4.20 4.19
N GLU A 204 11.40 3.95 4.05
CA GLU A 204 10.76 3.65 2.78
C GLU A 204 10.06 4.88 2.24
N PRO A 205 10.19 5.14 0.92
CA PRO A 205 9.54 6.29 0.30
C PRO A 205 8.05 6.00 0.08
N ILE A 206 7.19 6.94 0.45
CA ILE A 206 5.79 6.95 0.07
C ILE A 206 5.61 8.13 -0.88
N PHE A 207 5.41 7.85 -2.15
CA PHE A 207 5.17 8.85 -3.17
C PHE A 207 3.75 9.39 -3.07
N VAL A 208 3.60 10.71 -3.17
CA VAL A 208 2.33 11.41 -3.04
C VAL A 208 1.93 11.98 -4.40
N PHE A 209 0.77 11.58 -4.89
CA PHE A 209 0.20 12.09 -6.12
C PHE A 209 -1.18 12.67 -5.86
N HIS A 210 -1.51 13.73 -6.57
CA HIS A 210 -2.81 14.38 -6.55
C HIS A 210 -3.51 14.17 -7.89
N LYS A 211 -4.68 13.54 -7.88
CA LYS A 211 -5.57 13.47 -9.03
C LYS A 211 -6.35 14.79 -9.11
N LYS A 212 -6.21 15.50 -10.23
CA LYS A 212 -6.96 16.72 -10.51
C LYS A 212 -8.41 16.44 -10.87
#